data_b07b258352a748945ed33498cbd21a61
#
_entry.id   b07b258352a748945ed33498cbd21a61
#
_cell.length_a   1.000
_cell.length_b   1.000
_cell.length_c   1.000
_cell.angle_alpha   90.00
_cell.angle_beta   90.00
_cell.angle_gamma   90.00
#
_symmetry.space_group_name_H-M   'P 1'
#
loop_
_entity.id
_entity.type
_entity.pdbx_description
1 polymer ?
#
loop_
_entity_poly.entity_id
_entity_poly.type
_entity_poly.pdbx_seq_one_letter_code
_entity_poly.pdbx_strand_id
1 'polypeptide(L)'
;TRVRWFTDTGRDWLGDDAPPDELNRAPKEGLHFGYPFCHGGGIPDPEFGAEKPCRAFTPPARALGPHVAALGMRFYRGDVYIAEHGSWNRSRPIGYRVMRVPIKDGKPSGYEVFAEGWLHKGNVWGRPVDLLPLPDGSILVSDDEAGAVYRLRPPT
;
A
#
# COMPACT_ATOMS: atom_id res chain seq x y z
N THR A 1 2.24 24.72 2.92
CA THR A 1 1.43 23.70 2.20
C THR A 1 1.64 22.37 2.90
N ARG A 2 0.56 21.70 3.33
CA ARG A 2 0.65 20.41 4.04
C ARG A 2 0.86 19.30 3.01
N VAL A 3 1.94 18.53 3.11
CA VAL A 3 2.18 17.35 2.27
C VAL A 3 1.14 16.27 2.60
N ARG A 4 0.50 15.71 1.59
CA ARG A 4 -0.43 14.59 1.74
C ARG A 4 0.21 13.31 1.25
N TRP A 5 -0.11 12.21 1.91
CA TRP A 5 0.27 10.86 1.52
C TRP A 5 -0.97 9.99 1.45
N PHE A 6 -1.00 9.06 0.52
CA PHE A 6 -2.11 8.12 0.35
C PHE A 6 -1.64 6.87 -0.40
N THR A 7 -2.35 5.78 -0.20
CA THR A 7 -2.21 4.53 -0.95
C THR A 7 -3.15 4.52 -2.14
N ASP A 8 -2.77 3.83 -3.21
CA ASP A 8 -3.58 3.62 -4.40
C ASP A 8 -3.38 2.18 -4.88
N THR A 9 -4.48 1.49 -5.15
CA THR A 9 -4.46 0.12 -5.64
C THR A 9 -4.41 0.09 -7.16
N GLY A 10 -3.57 -0.77 -7.72
CA GLY A 10 -3.46 -0.95 -9.16
C GLY A 10 -4.69 -1.64 -9.77
N ARG A 11 -4.85 -1.49 -11.09
CA ARG A 11 -5.90 -2.17 -11.85
C ARG A 11 -5.72 -3.69 -11.80
N ASP A 12 -6.81 -4.44 -11.58
CA ASP A 12 -6.82 -5.89 -11.70
C ASP A 12 -6.71 -6.36 -13.17
N TRP A 13 -6.46 -7.65 -13.34
CA TRP A 13 -6.49 -8.35 -14.64
C TRP A 13 -5.37 -8.00 -15.63
N LEU A 14 -4.26 -7.44 -15.15
CA LEU A 14 -3.04 -7.22 -15.95
C LEU A 14 -1.96 -8.28 -15.68
N GLY A 15 -2.33 -9.40 -15.05
CA GLY A 15 -1.44 -10.51 -14.68
C GLY A 15 -0.96 -10.44 -13.24
N ASP A 16 -0.20 -11.44 -12.81
CA ASP A 16 0.24 -11.60 -11.42
C ASP A 16 1.21 -10.51 -10.97
N ASP A 17 2.01 -9.97 -11.87
CA ASP A 17 3.16 -9.13 -11.56
C ASP A 17 2.95 -7.66 -11.94
N ALA A 18 1.73 -7.26 -12.38
CA ALA A 18 1.43 -5.89 -12.78
C ALA A 18 -0.06 -5.54 -12.58
N PRO A 19 -0.35 -4.25 -12.34
CA PRO A 19 0.58 -3.19 -11.93
C PRO A 19 0.86 -3.27 -10.43
N PRO A 20 1.92 -2.63 -9.93
CA PRO A 20 2.10 -2.47 -8.50
C PRO A 20 1.07 -1.52 -7.91
N ASP A 21 0.67 -1.75 -6.67
CA ASP A 21 0.02 -0.76 -5.84
C ASP A 21 1.00 0.35 -5.46
N GLU A 22 0.51 1.49 -5.00
CA GLU A 22 1.31 2.69 -4.86
C GLU A 22 1.19 3.33 -3.47
N LEU A 23 2.31 3.85 -2.98
CA LEU A 23 2.34 4.90 -1.96
C LEU A 23 2.63 6.22 -2.66
N ASN A 24 1.67 7.13 -2.63
CA ASN A 24 1.73 8.41 -3.29
C ASN A 24 2.02 9.56 -2.32
N ARG A 25 2.71 10.58 -2.82
CA ARG A 25 3.06 11.80 -2.07
C ARG A 25 2.65 13.03 -2.86
N ALA A 26 1.77 13.83 -2.32
CA ALA A 26 1.30 15.10 -2.90
C ALA A 26 1.84 16.30 -2.11
N PRO A 27 2.98 16.89 -2.49
CA PRO A 27 3.55 18.06 -1.84
C PRO A 27 2.82 19.37 -2.16
N LYS A 28 1.99 19.38 -3.19
CA LYS A 28 1.18 20.53 -3.63
C LYS A 28 -0.15 20.05 -4.21
N GLU A 29 -1.05 20.98 -4.44
CA GLU A 29 -2.34 20.74 -5.10
C GLU A 29 -2.20 20.59 -6.62
N GLY A 30 -3.24 20.04 -7.28
CA GLY A 30 -3.33 19.91 -8.73
C GLY A 30 -2.48 18.82 -9.35
N LEU A 31 -1.91 17.92 -8.56
CA LEU A 31 -1.17 16.76 -9.07
C LEU A 31 -2.13 15.66 -9.53
N HIS A 32 -1.76 14.97 -10.61
CA HIS A 32 -2.47 13.83 -11.16
C HIS A 32 -1.54 12.61 -11.14
N PHE A 33 -2.02 11.49 -10.58
CA PHE A 33 -1.21 10.30 -10.30
C PHE A 33 -1.42 9.15 -11.30
N GLY A 34 -2.15 9.38 -12.38
CA GLY A 34 -2.20 8.47 -13.53
C GLY A 34 -3.58 7.92 -13.85
N TYR A 35 -4.34 7.46 -12.87
CA TYR A 35 -5.63 6.82 -13.12
C TYR A 35 -6.59 7.74 -13.92
N PRO A 36 -7.29 7.23 -14.97
CA PRO A 36 -7.32 5.84 -15.46
C PRO A 36 -6.26 5.51 -16.52
N PHE A 37 -5.40 6.42 -16.91
CA PHE A 37 -4.53 6.30 -18.09
C PHE A 37 -3.25 5.50 -17.84
N CYS A 38 -2.78 5.50 -16.59
CA CYS A 38 -1.48 4.93 -16.24
C CYS A 38 -1.49 4.38 -14.81
N HIS A 39 -0.80 3.25 -14.62
CA HIS A 39 -0.66 2.54 -13.35
C HIS A 39 0.83 2.36 -12.99
N GLY A 40 1.15 2.27 -11.70
CA GLY A 40 2.49 1.98 -11.20
C GLY A 40 3.56 2.97 -11.64
N GLY A 41 3.16 4.18 -12.05
CA GLY A 41 4.06 5.22 -12.54
C GLY A 41 4.62 5.00 -13.95
N GLY A 42 4.27 3.91 -14.66
CA GLY A 42 4.86 3.65 -15.98
C GLY A 42 4.11 2.64 -16.86
N ILE A 43 3.05 2.02 -16.38
CA ILE A 43 2.29 1.00 -17.12
C ILE A 43 1.05 1.65 -17.73
N PRO A 44 0.96 1.79 -19.07
CA PRO A 44 -0.23 2.35 -19.72
C PRO A 44 -1.44 1.43 -19.49
N ASP A 45 -2.58 2.04 -19.21
CA ASP A 45 -3.85 1.31 -19.15
C ASP A 45 -4.19 0.73 -20.54
N PRO A 46 -4.62 -0.52 -20.65
CA PRO A 46 -4.92 -1.13 -21.95
C PRO A 46 -6.11 -0.48 -22.68
N GLU A 47 -7.01 0.19 -21.97
CA GLU A 47 -8.18 0.84 -22.54
C GLU A 47 -7.96 2.35 -22.73
N PHE A 48 -7.42 3.03 -21.73
CA PHE A 48 -7.30 4.50 -21.69
C PHE A 48 -5.87 5.00 -21.90
N GLY A 49 -4.86 4.12 -21.85
CA GLY A 49 -3.44 4.51 -21.86
C GLY A 49 -2.96 5.18 -23.15
N ALA A 50 -3.67 4.97 -24.26
CA ALA A 50 -3.37 5.64 -25.53
C ALA A 50 -3.70 7.14 -25.53
N GLU A 51 -4.59 7.60 -24.65
CA GLU A 51 -5.03 9.00 -24.60
C GLU A 51 -3.97 9.92 -23.99
N LYS A 52 -3.22 9.43 -22.99
CA LYS A 52 -2.19 10.24 -22.29
C LYS A 52 -0.99 9.39 -21.90
N PRO A 53 0.24 9.83 -22.21
CA PRO A 53 1.44 9.08 -21.86
C PRO A 53 1.71 9.15 -20.34
N CYS A 54 2.21 8.07 -19.75
CA CYS A 54 2.49 7.96 -18.31
C CYS A 54 3.44 9.06 -17.78
N ARG A 55 4.36 9.56 -18.61
CA ARG A 55 5.26 10.67 -18.23
C ARG A 55 4.55 12.00 -17.95
N ALA A 56 3.25 12.12 -18.29
CA ALA A 56 2.46 13.31 -17.99
C ALA A 56 1.97 13.36 -16.54
N PHE A 57 2.12 12.27 -15.81
CA PHE A 57 1.60 12.11 -14.45
C PHE A 57 2.71 12.13 -13.39
N THR A 58 2.32 12.41 -12.16
CA THR A 58 3.21 12.32 -11.00
C THR A 58 3.45 10.84 -10.70
N PRO A 59 4.70 10.37 -10.69
CA PRO A 59 4.98 8.98 -10.35
C PRO A 59 4.74 8.73 -8.85
N PRO A 60 4.50 7.47 -8.45
CA PRO A 60 4.39 7.11 -7.04
C PRO A 60 5.69 7.42 -6.29
N ALA A 61 5.56 7.77 -5.01
CA ALA A 61 6.72 7.92 -4.13
C ALA A 61 7.39 6.56 -3.89
N ARG A 62 6.58 5.48 -3.87
CA ARG A 62 7.03 4.08 -3.74
C ARG A 62 6.03 3.13 -4.40
N ALA A 63 6.52 2.22 -5.24
CA ALA A 63 5.77 1.05 -5.66
C ALA A 63 5.77 0.01 -4.53
N LEU A 64 4.59 -0.58 -4.23
CA LEU A 64 4.38 -1.48 -3.09
C LEU A 64 4.33 -2.96 -3.48
N GLY A 65 4.40 -3.26 -4.75
CA GLY A 65 4.19 -4.61 -5.29
C GLY A 65 2.78 -4.79 -5.86
N PRO A 66 2.61 -5.76 -6.77
CA PRO A 66 1.34 -5.98 -7.44
C PRO A 66 0.34 -6.71 -6.53
N HIS A 67 -0.91 -6.27 -6.57
CA HIS A 67 -2.05 -6.89 -5.89
C HIS A 67 -1.93 -7.03 -4.36
N VAL A 68 -1.11 -6.20 -3.70
CA VAL A 68 -0.99 -6.26 -2.23
C VAL A 68 -2.22 -5.68 -1.54
N ALA A 69 -3.06 -4.95 -2.26
CA ALA A 69 -4.23 -4.23 -1.77
C ALA A 69 -3.87 -3.34 -0.57
N ALA A 70 -3.04 -2.34 -0.84
CA ALA A 70 -2.58 -1.38 0.15
C ALA A 70 -3.74 -0.47 0.57
N LEU A 71 -4.33 -0.70 1.74
CA LEU A 71 -5.49 0.03 2.25
C LEU A 71 -5.08 1.13 3.25
N GLY A 72 -5.35 0.94 4.53
CA GLY A 72 -5.06 1.93 5.55
C GLY A 72 -3.58 2.21 5.70
N MET A 73 -3.23 3.49 5.85
CA MET A 73 -1.86 3.91 6.13
C MET A 73 -1.82 4.94 7.26
N ARG A 74 -0.76 4.89 8.06
CA ARG A 74 -0.54 5.85 9.16
C ARG A 74 0.92 6.24 9.27
N PHE A 75 1.15 7.51 9.58
CA PHE A 75 2.46 7.93 10.08
C PHE A 75 2.60 7.56 11.55
N TYR A 76 3.69 6.88 11.87
CA TYR A 76 4.04 6.53 13.24
C TYR A 76 5.56 6.59 13.41
N ARG A 77 6.02 7.34 14.43
CA ARG A 77 7.46 7.55 14.73
C ARG A 77 8.31 7.99 13.52
N GLY A 78 7.71 8.79 12.62
CA GLY A 78 8.40 9.33 11.45
C GLY A 78 8.34 8.47 10.19
N ASP A 79 7.90 7.22 10.27
CA ASP A 79 7.74 6.30 9.16
C ASP A 79 6.27 6.10 8.77
N VAL A 80 6.03 5.56 7.58
CA VAL A 80 4.70 5.18 7.11
C VAL A 80 4.49 3.68 7.36
N TYR A 81 3.35 3.35 7.95
CA TYR A 81 2.88 1.97 8.10
C TYR A 81 1.67 1.74 7.23
N ILE A 82 1.60 0.61 6.54
CA ILE A 82 0.56 0.30 5.55
C ILE A 82 -0.01 -1.08 5.85
N ALA A 83 -1.35 -1.17 5.94
CA ALA A 83 -2.05 -2.44 5.96
C ALA A 83 -2.21 -2.96 4.53
N GLU A 84 -1.61 -4.08 4.22
CA GLU A 84 -1.80 -4.81 2.98
C GLU A 84 -2.89 -5.87 3.18
N HIS A 85 -4.08 -5.60 2.63
CA HIS A 85 -5.25 -6.47 2.73
C HIS A 85 -5.04 -7.83 2.04
N GLY A 86 -4.19 -7.84 1.02
CA GLY A 86 -3.79 -9.03 0.30
C GLY A 86 -4.57 -9.29 -0.98
N SER A 87 -3.97 -10.06 -1.86
CA SER A 87 -4.46 -10.32 -3.21
C SER A 87 -5.70 -11.23 -3.23
N TRP A 88 -6.56 -11.01 -4.21
CA TRP A 88 -7.63 -11.94 -4.57
C TRP A 88 -7.49 -12.44 -6.02
N ASN A 89 -6.81 -11.68 -6.85
CA ASN A 89 -6.65 -11.89 -8.28
C ASN A 89 -5.19 -12.21 -8.62
N ARG A 90 -4.66 -13.27 -8.01
CA ARG A 90 -3.28 -13.71 -8.23
C ARG A 90 -3.13 -15.20 -8.03
N SER A 91 -2.30 -15.87 -8.84
CA SER A 91 -2.07 -17.33 -8.75
C SER A 91 -1.39 -17.74 -7.44
N ARG A 92 -0.56 -16.85 -6.86
CA ARG A 92 0.04 -17.03 -5.53
C ARG A 92 -0.33 -15.83 -4.64
N PRO A 93 -0.95 -16.06 -3.48
CA PRO A 93 -1.31 -15.00 -2.57
C PRO A 93 -0.11 -14.14 -2.14
N ILE A 94 -0.32 -12.82 -2.06
CA ILE A 94 0.66 -11.83 -1.60
C ILE A 94 -0.05 -10.76 -0.75
N GLY A 95 0.70 -10.04 0.09
CA GLY A 95 0.14 -9.09 1.06
C GLY A 95 -0.23 -9.79 2.36
N TYR A 96 -1.41 -9.51 2.92
CA TYR A 96 -1.89 -10.06 4.19
C TYR A 96 -0.93 -9.78 5.35
N ARG A 97 -0.47 -8.52 5.44
CA ARG A 97 0.57 -8.11 6.38
C ARG A 97 0.53 -6.61 6.62
N VAL A 98 1.31 -6.17 7.57
CA VAL A 98 1.59 -4.74 7.78
C VAL A 98 3.01 -4.45 7.34
N MET A 99 3.17 -3.46 6.48
CA MET A 99 4.47 -3.00 6.00
C MET A 99 4.88 -1.70 6.69
N ARG A 100 6.19 -1.50 6.83
CA ARG A 100 6.82 -0.25 7.21
C ARG A 100 7.58 0.33 6.03
N VAL A 101 7.38 1.60 5.75
CA VAL A 101 8.12 2.39 4.77
C VAL A 101 8.93 3.44 5.54
N PRO A 102 10.22 3.21 5.79
CA PRO A 102 11.07 4.21 6.41
C PRO A 102 11.13 5.48 5.57
N ILE A 103 11.00 6.63 6.23
CA ILE A 103 11.06 7.95 5.57
C ILE A 103 12.34 8.66 5.98
N LYS A 104 13.19 8.95 4.99
CA LYS A 104 14.41 9.74 5.15
C LYS A 104 14.34 10.98 4.27
N ASP A 105 14.57 12.15 4.84
CA ASP A 105 14.51 13.43 4.11
C ASP A 105 13.20 13.64 3.32
N GLY A 106 12.08 13.19 3.89
CA GLY A 106 10.75 13.27 3.29
C GLY A 106 10.52 12.35 2.09
N LYS A 107 11.34 11.31 1.92
CA LYS A 107 11.24 10.30 0.85
C LYS A 107 11.27 8.89 1.41
N PRO A 108 10.56 7.93 0.78
CA PRO A 108 10.70 6.51 1.11
C PRO A 108 12.14 6.03 0.91
N SER A 109 12.71 5.36 1.92
CA SER A 109 14.07 4.81 1.88
C SER A 109 14.13 3.30 2.03
N GLY A 110 12.99 2.64 2.26
CA GLY A 110 12.87 1.20 2.40
C GLY A 110 11.43 0.72 2.22
N TYR A 111 11.22 -0.59 2.32
CA TYR A 111 9.93 -1.26 2.32
C TYR A 111 10.10 -2.60 3.03
N GLU A 112 9.65 -2.69 4.26
CA GLU A 112 9.99 -3.75 5.20
C GLU A 112 8.72 -4.36 5.79
N VAL A 113 8.73 -5.68 6.03
CA VAL A 113 7.66 -6.32 6.78
C VAL A 113 7.75 -5.87 8.24
N PHE A 114 6.65 -5.28 8.74
CA PHE A 114 6.53 -4.91 10.15
C PHE A 114 5.83 -5.99 10.97
N ALA A 115 4.73 -6.54 10.44
CA ALA A 115 4.02 -7.66 11.05
C ALA A 115 3.39 -8.52 9.97
N GLU A 116 3.48 -9.82 10.13
CA GLU A 116 2.92 -10.82 9.23
C GLU A 116 2.35 -12.00 10.01
N GLY A 117 1.68 -12.92 9.28
CA GLY A 117 1.12 -14.12 9.87
C GLY A 117 -0.31 -14.40 9.42
N TRP A 118 -1.02 -13.43 8.85
CA TRP A 118 -2.38 -13.60 8.32
C TRP A 118 -2.46 -14.50 7.09
N LEU A 119 -1.33 -14.76 6.44
CA LEU A 119 -1.15 -15.79 5.41
C LEU A 119 -0.17 -16.84 5.93
N HIS A 120 -0.63 -18.08 6.11
CA HIS A 120 0.22 -19.19 6.56
C HIS A 120 0.07 -20.40 5.63
N LYS A 121 1.18 -20.83 5.01
CA LYS A 121 1.22 -21.99 4.09
C LYS A 121 0.13 -21.95 2.99
N GLY A 122 -0.12 -20.76 2.43
CA GLY A 122 -1.13 -20.56 1.39
C GLY A 122 -2.57 -20.37 1.92
N ASN A 123 -2.81 -20.53 3.22
CA ASN A 123 -4.12 -20.30 3.84
C ASN A 123 -4.19 -18.88 4.41
N VAL A 124 -5.17 -18.12 3.95
CA VAL A 124 -5.54 -16.81 4.46
C VAL A 124 -6.50 -17.00 5.63
N TRP A 125 -6.22 -16.41 6.79
CA TRP A 125 -7.11 -16.45 7.94
C TRP A 125 -7.47 -15.07 8.49
N GLY A 126 -6.92 -14.03 7.86
CA GLY A 126 -7.26 -12.65 8.15
C GLY A 126 -6.71 -11.71 7.08
N ARG A 127 -7.25 -10.49 7.06
CA ARG A 127 -6.92 -9.45 6.08
C ARG A 127 -6.83 -8.08 6.75
N PRO A 128 -5.61 -7.55 6.98
CA PRO A 128 -5.42 -6.23 7.58
C PRO A 128 -6.07 -5.11 6.77
N VAL A 129 -6.82 -4.21 7.41
CA VAL A 129 -7.54 -3.11 6.74
C VAL A 129 -6.97 -1.74 7.10
N ASP A 130 -6.90 -1.41 8.40
CA ASP A 130 -6.46 -0.10 8.86
C ASP A 130 -5.63 -0.21 10.14
N LEU A 131 -4.94 0.87 10.46
CA LEU A 131 -3.97 0.95 11.56
C LEU A 131 -4.30 2.14 12.48
N LEU A 132 -4.21 1.94 13.78
CA LEU A 132 -4.33 3.00 14.77
C LEU A 132 -3.18 2.93 15.78
N PRO A 133 -2.15 3.78 15.66
CA PRO A 133 -1.14 3.92 16.68
C PRO A 133 -1.72 4.45 18.00
N LEU A 134 -1.34 3.83 19.11
CA LEU A 134 -1.77 4.22 20.45
C LEU A 134 -0.67 4.97 21.21
N PRO A 135 -1.02 5.78 22.24
CA PRO A 135 -0.04 6.54 23.02
C PRO A 135 1.01 5.69 23.73
N ASP A 136 0.70 4.43 24.05
CA ASP A 136 1.63 3.50 24.70
C ASP A 136 2.63 2.85 23.73
N GLY A 137 2.59 3.24 22.46
CA GLY A 137 3.49 2.71 21.43
C GLY A 137 3.01 1.43 20.76
N SER A 138 1.86 0.89 21.14
CA SER A 138 1.22 -0.21 20.41
C SER A 138 0.44 0.29 19.19
N ILE A 139 0.13 -0.63 18.27
CA ILE A 139 -0.68 -0.34 17.07
C ILE A 139 -1.85 -1.31 17.05
N LEU A 140 -3.07 -0.79 16.91
CA LEU A 140 -4.23 -1.60 16.58
C LEU A 140 -4.28 -1.83 15.07
N VAL A 141 -4.65 -3.04 14.67
CA VAL A 141 -4.86 -3.46 13.27
C VAL A 141 -6.27 -4.03 13.17
N SER A 142 -7.12 -3.44 12.34
CA SER A 142 -8.44 -3.99 12.04
C SER A 142 -8.34 -5.05 10.92
N ASP A 143 -9.22 -6.05 10.99
CA ASP A 143 -9.29 -7.19 10.08
C ASP A 143 -10.77 -7.50 9.82
N ASP A 144 -11.20 -7.37 8.58
CA ASP A 144 -12.60 -7.56 8.18
C ASP A 144 -12.91 -9.03 7.84
N GLU A 145 -11.93 -9.81 7.43
CA GLU A 145 -12.09 -11.24 7.17
C GLU A 145 -12.28 -12.03 8.46
N ALA A 146 -11.42 -11.80 9.45
CA ALA A 146 -11.51 -12.45 10.74
C ALA A 146 -12.53 -11.78 11.69
N GLY A 147 -13.04 -10.59 11.36
CA GLY A 147 -13.92 -9.80 12.23
C GLY A 147 -13.22 -9.41 13.54
N ALA A 148 -11.95 -9.09 13.49
CA ALA A 148 -11.08 -8.89 14.64
C ALA A 148 -10.34 -7.55 14.64
N VAL A 149 -9.86 -7.17 15.82
CA VAL A 149 -8.90 -6.09 16.01
C VAL A 149 -7.72 -6.63 16.80
N TYR A 150 -6.55 -6.61 16.19
CA TYR A 150 -5.30 -7.05 16.84
C TYR A 150 -4.60 -5.86 17.48
N ARG A 151 -3.89 -6.12 18.56
CA ARG A 151 -2.99 -5.16 19.19
C ARG A 151 -1.55 -5.64 19.08
N LEU A 152 -0.78 -4.98 18.23
CA LEU A 152 0.66 -5.22 18.09
C LEU A 152 1.39 -4.39 19.15
N ARG A 153 2.14 -5.05 20.02
CA ARG A 153 2.99 -4.40 21.02
C ARG A 153 4.43 -4.38 20.56
N PRO A 154 5.18 -3.28 20.80
CA PRO A 154 6.63 -3.32 20.57
C PRO A 154 7.25 -4.42 21.42
N PRO A 155 8.34 -5.05 20.98
CA PRO A 155 9.10 -5.95 21.84
C PRO A 155 9.53 -5.21 23.10
N THR A 156 9.39 -5.89 24.24
CA THR A 156 9.84 -5.42 25.57
C THR A 156 11.35 -5.38 25.63
#